data_25bfadec9d7fda81e6e9bac4fa0176a4
#
_entry.id   25bfadec9d7fda81e6e9bac4fa0176a4
#
_cell.length_a   1.000
_cell.length_b   1.000
_cell.length_c   1.000
_cell.angle_alpha   90.00
_cell.angle_beta   90.00
_cell.angle_gamma   90.00
#
_symmetry.space_group_name_H-M   'P 1'
#
loop_
_entity.id
_entity.type
_entity.pdbx_description
1 polymer ?
#
loop_
_entity_poly.entity_id
_entity_poly.type
_entity_poly.pdbx_seq_one_letter_code
_entity_poly.pdbx_strand_id
1 'polypeptide(L)'
;MSKHRERPWTVTKHRPLEKLDDNLWAVEGKVPGLPVLRRMAIVKRSDGTLLFYHAIPLDDATLREVTAWGKPAYLVIAHDNHGVDAHPFAKHLGLKVYGPKANLEKMRAKFDVDGALEDIPPDPSVSAESIAGTRYEEPVVTVRSGSGARTSLVFCDAFQNNRKEGMPLLFRMIGFAGPQVPLVFKLAFTRDKAALRKDLERLAGLPGLTRLVPCHGDVVNVDAAGTLSRAAAGV
;
A
#
# COMPACT_ATOMS: atom_id res chain seq x y z
N MET A 1 -22.71 -2.35 -18.94
CA MET A 1 -22.12 -1.03 -19.21
C MET A 1 -21.72 -0.42 -17.87
N SER A 2 -20.42 -0.23 -17.66
CA SER A 2 -19.86 0.25 -16.39
C SER A 2 -20.43 1.62 -16.01
N LYS A 3 -21.01 1.72 -14.81
CA LYS A 3 -21.52 2.99 -14.23
C LYS A 3 -20.40 3.88 -13.66
N HIS A 4 -19.14 3.57 -14.00
CA HIS A 4 -17.98 4.26 -13.43
C HIS A 4 -17.81 5.59 -14.18
N ARG A 5 -17.88 6.70 -13.43
CA ARG A 5 -17.55 8.02 -13.94
C ARG A 5 -16.08 7.98 -14.38
N GLU A 6 -15.83 7.89 -15.68
CA GLU A 6 -14.48 7.94 -16.24
C GLU A 6 -13.79 9.21 -15.74
N ARG A 7 -12.78 9.03 -14.90
CA ARG A 7 -11.88 10.13 -14.52
C ARG A 7 -10.73 10.14 -15.53
N PRO A 8 -10.36 11.31 -16.06
CA PRO A 8 -9.20 11.42 -16.92
C PRO A 8 -7.92 11.18 -16.12
N TRP A 9 -6.86 10.75 -16.80
CA TRP A 9 -5.51 10.81 -16.23
C TRP A 9 -5.21 12.25 -15.82
N THR A 10 -5.09 12.48 -14.52
CA THR A 10 -4.84 13.81 -13.98
C THR A 10 -3.66 13.72 -13.03
N VAL A 11 -2.52 14.26 -13.46
CA VAL A 11 -1.32 14.35 -12.64
C VAL A 11 -1.56 15.33 -11.50
N THR A 12 -1.48 14.83 -10.27
CA THR A 12 -1.45 15.69 -9.08
C THR A 12 0.01 15.87 -8.62
N LYS A 13 0.29 17.00 -7.97
CA LYS A 13 1.64 17.27 -7.46
C LYS A 13 2.07 16.12 -6.54
N HIS A 14 3.14 15.45 -6.92
CA HIS A 14 3.78 14.40 -6.11
C HIS A 14 5.25 14.74 -5.83
N ARG A 15 5.85 14.07 -4.87
CA ARG A 15 7.27 14.16 -4.56
C ARG A 15 8.10 13.42 -5.62
N PRO A 16 9.41 13.68 -5.70
CA PRO A 16 10.31 12.89 -6.52
C PRO A 16 10.22 11.40 -6.17
N LEU A 17 10.56 10.58 -7.16
CA LEU A 17 10.66 9.13 -7.01
C LEU A 17 11.72 8.79 -5.96
N GLU A 18 11.34 7.98 -4.97
CA GLU A 18 12.19 7.50 -3.89
C GLU A 18 12.58 6.04 -4.16
N LYS A 19 13.86 5.78 -4.37
CA LYS A 19 14.40 4.43 -4.61
C LYS A 19 14.75 3.81 -3.25
N LEU A 20 13.81 3.05 -2.69
CA LEU A 20 13.95 2.46 -1.36
C LEU A 20 14.86 1.24 -1.35
N ASP A 21 14.84 0.45 -2.42
CA ASP A 21 15.68 -0.73 -2.59
C ASP A 21 15.85 -1.07 -4.10
N ASP A 22 16.61 -2.11 -4.42
CA ASP A 22 16.88 -2.56 -5.80
C ASP A 22 15.62 -2.93 -6.57
N ASN A 23 14.59 -3.44 -5.88
CA ASN A 23 13.30 -3.83 -6.45
C ASN A 23 12.09 -3.12 -5.81
N LEU A 24 12.31 -2.05 -5.02
CA LEU A 24 11.25 -1.29 -4.35
C LEU A 24 11.46 0.21 -4.48
N TRP A 25 10.55 0.88 -5.18
CA TRP A 25 10.50 2.33 -5.31
C TRP A 25 9.18 2.86 -4.74
N ALA A 26 9.11 4.15 -4.44
CA ALA A 26 7.90 4.78 -3.94
C ALA A 26 7.73 6.21 -4.44
N VAL A 27 6.48 6.66 -4.50
CA VAL A 27 6.12 8.06 -4.76
C VAL A 27 5.09 8.50 -3.74
N GLU A 28 5.31 9.67 -3.13
CA GLU A 28 4.34 10.29 -2.22
C GLU A 28 3.62 11.44 -2.95
N GLY A 29 2.29 11.44 -2.89
CA GLY A 29 1.45 12.47 -3.49
C GLY A 29 0.24 12.82 -2.64
N LYS A 30 -0.48 13.88 -3.01
CA LYS A 30 -1.70 14.29 -2.32
C LYS A 30 -2.88 13.39 -2.68
N VAL A 31 -3.76 13.17 -1.72
CA VAL A 31 -5.10 12.64 -2.00
C VAL A 31 -5.93 13.76 -2.62
N PRO A 32 -6.51 13.58 -3.82
CA PRO A 32 -7.32 14.61 -4.45
C PRO A 32 -8.47 15.06 -3.55
N GLY A 33 -8.55 16.38 -3.31
CA GLY A 33 -9.61 16.98 -2.48
C GLY A 33 -9.40 16.89 -0.97
N LEU A 34 -8.30 16.27 -0.49
CA LEU A 34 -8.01 16.15 0.94
C LEU A 34 -6.61 16.67 1.28
N PRO A 35 -6.39 17.22 2.48
CA PRO A 35 -5.08 17.65 2.95
C PRO A 35 -4.23 16.47 3.48
N VAL A 36 -4.34 15.31 2.85
CA VAL A 36 -3.67 14.07 3.27
C VAL A 36 -2.71 13.63 2.17
N LEU A 37 -1.53 13.18 2.57
CA LEU A 37 -0.56 12.55 1.69
C LEU A 37 -0.78 11.03 1.69
N ARG A 38 -0.52 10.42 0.55
CA ARG A 38 -0.50 8.96 0.37
C ARG A 38 0.73 8.54 -0.40
N ARG A 39 1.17 7.32 -0.19
CA ARG A 39 2.28 6.72 -0.92
C ARG A 39 1.80 5.62 -1.84
N MET A 40 2.30 5.62 -3.07
CA MET A 40 2.27 4.50 -3.98
C MET A 40 3.60 3.77 -3.89
N ALA A 41 3.59 2.48 -3.65
CA ALA A 41 4.77 1.63 -3.80
C ALA A 41 4.80 1.02 -5.21
N ILE A 42 5.99 0.93 -5.78
CA ILE A 42 6.26 0.34 -7.09
C ILE A 42 7.27 -0.78 -6.86
N VAL A 43 6.85 -1.99 -7.13
CA VAL A 43 7.67 -3.18 -6.84
C VAL A 43 8.02 -3.88 -8.14
N LYS A 44 9.31 -4.08 -8.37
CA LYS A 44 9.80 -4.85 -9.52
C LYS A 44 9.89 -6.31 -9.12
N ARG A 45 9.17 -7.15 -9.85
CA ARG A 45 9.14 -8.60 -9.68
C ARG A 45 10.35 -9.25 -10.38
N SER A 46 10.60 -10.50 -10.04
CA SER A 46 11.74 -11.26 -10.59
C SER A 46 11.69 -11.44 -12.11
N ASP A 47 10.48 -11.43 -12.70
CA ASP A 47 10.24 -11.51 -14.15
C ASP A 47 10.38 -10.14 -14.86
N GLY A 48 10.74 -9.08 -14.13
CA GLY A 48 10.87 -7.71 -14.65
C GLY A 48 9.55 -6.95 -14.78
N THR A 49 8.42 -7.56 -14.40
CA THR A 49 7.14 -6.85 -14.34
C THR A 49 7.05 -5.97 -13.10
N LEU A 50 6.21 -4.92 -13.17
CA LEU A 50 5.95 -4.00 -12.07
C LEU A 50 4.58 -4.26 -11.45
N LEU A 51 4.57 -4.35 -10.12
CA LEU A 51 3.38 -4.32 -9.30
C LEU A 51 3.31 -2.97 -8.59
N PHE A 52 2.19 -2.27 -8.74
CA PHE A 52 1.89 -1.03 -8.04
C PHE A 52 0.96 -1.32 -6.85
N TYR A 53 1.28 -0.78 -5.70
CA TYR A 53 0.36 -0.78 -4.57
C TYR A 53 -0.12 0.64 -4.31
N HIS A 54 -1.42 0.85 -4.47
CA HIS A 54 -2.08 2.13 -4.71
C HIS A 54 -1.75 2.77 -6.07
N ALA A 55 -2.48 3.82 -6.42
CA ALA A 55 -2.32 4.51 -7.70
C ALA A 55 -2.14 6.02 -7.47
N ILE A 56 -1.06 6.58 -8.01
CA ILE A 56 -0.81 8.02 -8.10
C ILE A 56 -0.41 8.32 -9.53
N PRO A 57 -1.23 9.05 -10.32
CA PRO A 57 -0.85 9.47 -11.65
C PRO A 57 0.46 10.27 -11.61
N LEU A 58 1.46 9.79 -12.35
CA LEU A 58 2.80 10.35 -12.40
C LEU A 58 2.94 11.36 -13.52
N ASP A 59 3.83 12.33 -13.35
CA ASP A 59 4.28 13.18 -14.47
C ASP A 59 5.06 12.36 -15.51
N ASP A 60 5.19 12.90 -16.73
CA ASP A 60 5.80 12.19 -17.85
C ASP A 60 7.26 11.80 -17.60
N ALA A 61 8.02 12.59 -16.86
CA ALA A 61 9.42 12.28 -16.57
C ALA A 61 9.54 11.11 -15.61
N THR A 62 8.79 11.15 -14.52
CA THR A 62 8.73 10.07 -13.52
C THR A 62 8.14 8.78 -14.13
N LEU A 63 7.11 8.92 -14.97
CA LEU A 63 6.50 7.76 -15.63
C LEU A 63 7.48 7.07 -16.59
N ARG A 64 8.24 7.85 -17.38
CA ARG A 64 9.29 7.29 -18.26
C ARG A 64 10.38 6.57 -17.46
N GLU A 65 10.81 7.12 -16.32
CA GLU A 65 11.80 6.45 -15.45
C GLU A 65 11.26 5.13 -14.92
N VAL A 66 10.01 5.09 -14.43
CA VAL A 66 9.37 3.88 -13.93
C VAL A 66 9.21 2.82 -15.02
N THR A 67 8.74 3.21 -16.20
CA THR A 67 8.52 2.26 -17.31
C THR A 67 9.84 1.79 -17.96
N ALA A 68 10.90 2.55 -17.87
CA ALA A 68 12.25 2.11 -18.27
C ALA A 68 12.83 1.10 -17.26
N TRP A 69 12.44 1.18 -15.98
CA TRP A 69 12.91 0.26 -14.96
C TRP A 69 12.27 -1.12 -15.03
N GLY A 70 10.99 -1.22 -15.44
CA GLY A 70 10.30 -2.48 -15.60
C GLY A 70 8.97 -2.34 -16.36
N LYS A 71 8.38 -3.47 -16.73
CA LYS A 71 7.11 -3.51 -17.48
C LYS A 71 5.91 -3.38 -16.54
N PRO A 72 5.09 -2.31 -16.59
CA PRO A 72 3.84 -2.23 -15.84
C PRO A 72 2.93 -3.43 -16.09
N ALA A 73 2.40 -4.05 -15.03
CA ALA A 73 1.57 -5.24 -15.17
C ALA A 73 0.42 -5.33 -14.17
N TYR A 74 0.65 -5.00 -12.90
CA TYR A 74 -0.30 -5.27 -11.83
C TYR A 74 -0.55 -4.04 -10.96
N LEU A 75 -1.80 -3.86 -10.54
CA LEU A 75 -2.21 -2.86 -9.54
C LEU A 75 -2.94 -3.57 -8.40
N VAL A 76 -2.45 -3.41 -7.18
CA VAL A 76 -3.13 -3.84 -5.96
C VAL A 76 -3.83 -2.67 -5.32
N ILE A 77 -5.10 -2.84 -4.98
CA ILE A 77 -5.93 -1.85 -4.28
C ILE A 77 -6.38 -2.46 -2.96
N ALA A 78 -6.17 -1.73 -1.87
CA ALA A 78 -6.44 -2.23 -0.53
C ALA A 78 -7.94 -2.47 -0.26
N HIS A 79 -8.79 -1.53 -0.67
CA HIS A 79 -10.25 -1.66 -0.56
C HIS A 79 -10.97 -0.59 -1.40
N ASP A 80 -12.27 -0.68 -1.48
CA ASP A 80 -13.14 0.14 -2.33
C ASP A 80 -13.07 1.67 -2.10
N ASN A 81 -12.53 2.14 -0.96
CA ASN A 81 -12.33 3.57 -0.70
C ASN A 81 -10.92 4.07 -1.08
N HIS A 82 -9.97 3.17 -1.36
CA HIS A 82 -8.60 3.50 -1.78
C HIS A 82 -8.39 3.47 -3.30
N GLY A 83 -9.46 3.34 -4.08
CA GLY A 83 -9.42 3.28 -5.55
C GLY A 83 -9.53 4.63 -6.28
N VAL A 84 -9.20 5.77 -5.64
CA VAL A 84 -9.47 7.13 -6.18
C VAL A 84 -8.94 7.34 -7.59
N ASP A 85 -7.70 6.92 -7.87
CA ASP A 85 -7.05 7.03 -9.19
C ASP A 85 -6.82 5.66 -9.85
N ALA A 86 -7.36 4.59 -9.29
CA ALA A 86 -7.09 3.23 -9.74
C ALA A 86 -7.51 2.99 -11.19
N HIS A 87 -8.73 3.40 -11.55
CA HIS A 87 -9.26 3.19 -12.91
C HIS A 87 -8.44 3.93 -13.99
N PRO A 88 -8.22 5.27 -13.92
CA PRO A 88 -7.40 5.95 -14.91
C PRO A 88 -5.95 5.46 -14.92
N PHE A 89 -5.40 5.07 -13.78
CA PHE A 89 -4.05 4.54 -13.67
C PHE A 89 -3.93 3.18 -14.37
N ALA A 90 -4.82 2.25 -14.07
CA ALA A 90 -4.85 0.93 -14.69
C ALA A 90 -5.10 1.01 -16.20
N LYS A 91 -6.04 1.84 -16.64
CA LYS A 91 -6.35 2.05 -18.06
C LYS A 91 -5.16 2.64 -18.83
N HIS A 92 -4.48 3.64 -18.25
CA HIS A 92 -3.35 4.31 -18.88
C HIS A 92 -2.14 3.38 -19.08
N LEU A 93 -1.88 2.51 -18.11
CA LEU A 93 -0.72 1.61 -18.11
C LEU A 93 -1.06 0.18 -18.55
N GLY A 94 -2.33 -0.14 -18.84
CA GLY A 94 -2.76 -1.49 -19.23
C GLY A 94 -2.61 -2.52 -18.12
N LEU A 95 -2.87 -2.13 -16.85
CA LEU A 95 -2.66 -2.99 -15.68
C LEU A 95 -3.85 -3.91 -15.43
N LYS A 96 -3.56 -5.10 -14.93
CA LYS A 96 -4.53 -5.94 -14.24
C LYS A 96 -4.68 -5.50 -12.80
N VAL A 97 -5.93 -5.39 -12.33
CA VAL A 97 -6.27 -4.85 -11.01
C VAL A 97 -6.70 -5.97 -10.08
N TYR A 98 -6.09 -6.02 -8.91
CA TYR A 98 -6.36 -7.03 -7.88
C TYR A 98 -6.67 -6.39 -6.52
N GLY A 99 -7.45 -7.11 -5.73
CA GLY A 99 -7.80 -6.68 -4.39
C GLY A 99 -8.18 -7.82 -3.45
N PRO A 100 -8.45 -7.54 -2.17
CA PRO A 100 -8.82 -8.57 -1.22
C PRO A 100 -10.15 -9.23 -1.58
N LYS A 101 -10.21 -10.55 -1.45
CA LYS A 101 -11.37 -11.37 -1.82
C LYS A 101 -12.66 -10.91 -1.11
N ALA A 102 -12.57 -10.58 0.18
CA ALA A 102 -13.73 -10.12 0.96
C ALA A 102 -14.31 -8.78 0.50
N ASN A 103 -13.58 -7.99 -0.31
CA ASN A 103 -14.03 -6.68 -0.78
C ASN A 103 -14.29 -6.61 -2.29
N LEU A 104 -14.07 -7.69 -3.05
CA LEU A 104 -14.15 -7.69 -4.51
C LEU A 104 -15.50 -7.20 -5.05
N GLU A 105 -16.60 -7.61 -4.45
CA GLU A 105 -17.93 -7.18 -4.89
C GLU A 105 -18.10 -5.66 -4.80
N LYS A 106 -17.71 -5.06 -3.65
CA LYS A 106 -17.77 -3.61 -3.45
C LYS A 106 -16.79 -2.86 -4.35
N MET A 107 -15.61 -3.43 -4.59
CA MET A 107 -14.63 -2.88 -5.50
C MET A 107 -15.15 -2.89 -6.94
N ARG A 108 -15.70 -4.02 -7.41
CA ARG A 108 -16.31 -4.16 -8.73
C ARG A 108 -17.50 -3.25 -8.97
N ALA A 109 -18.18 -2.82 -7.91
CA ALA A 109 -19.23 -1.79 -8.01
C ALA A 109 -18.68 -0.39 -8.29
N LYS A 110 -17.38 -0.13 -8.06
CA LYS A 110 -16.75 1.19 -8.18
C LYS A 110 -15.70 1.29 -9.30
N PHE A 111 -15.03 0.20 -9.64
CA PHE A 111 -13.98 0.14 -10.67
C PHE A 111 -13.79 -1.28 -11.19
N ASP A 112 -13.12 -1.41 -12.34
CA ASP A 112 -12.84 -2.70 -12.93
C ASP A 112 -11.76 -3.43 -12.11
N VAL A 113 -12.05 -4.68 -11.69
CA VAL A 113 -11.14 -5.55 -10.91
C VAL A 113 -11.07 -6.91 -11.57
N ASP A 114 -9.87 -7.32 -11.94
CA ASP A 114 -9.62 -8.58 -12.64
C ASP A 114 -9.72 -9.80 -11.72
N GLY A 115 -9.25 -9.68 -10.47
CA GLY A 115 -9.25 -10.83 -9.55
C GLY A 115 -8.94 -10.51 -8.10
N ALA A 116 -8.81 -11.57 -7.31
CA ALA A 116 -8.36 -11.53 -5.93
C ALA A 116 -6.82 -11.47 -5.85
N LEU A 117 -6.27 -11.17 -4.65
CA LEU A 117 -4.81 -11.17 -4.45
C LEU A 117 -4.17 -12.50 -4.80
N GLU A 118 -4.86 -13.59 -4.53
CA GLU A 118 -4.43 -14.97 -4.77
C GLU A 118 -4.33 -15.30 -6.27
N ASP A 119 -4.97 -14.51 -7.13
CA ASP A 119 -4.92 -14.67 -8.59
C ASP A 119 -3.69 -13.98 -9.20
N ILE A 120 -2.92 -13.21 -8.42
CA ILE A 120 -1.64 -12.64 -8.87
C ILE A 120 -0.64 -13.78 -9.08
N PRO A 121 -0.02 -13.91 -10.27
CA PRO A 121 0.97 -14.94 -10.48
C PRO A 121 2.05 -14.96 -9.40
N PRO A 122 2.46 -16.09 -8.87
CA PRO A 122 3.46 -16.16 -7.80
C PRO A 122 4.81 -15.59 -8.25
N ASP A 123 5.55 -15.00 -7.29
CA ASP A 123 6.88 -14.45 -7.52
C ASP A 123 7.76 -14.67 -6.28
N PRO A 124 9.01 -15.10 -6.41
CA PRO A 124 9.86 -15.40 -5.25
C PRO A 124 10.25 -14.15 -4.45
N SER A 125 10.27 -12.98 -5.07
CA SER A 125 10.68 -11.71 -4.43
C SER A 125 9.49 -10.87 -3.95
N VAL A 126 8.26 -11.15 -4.40
CA VAL A 126 7.08 -10.34 -4.11
C VAL A 126 5.88 -11.22 -3.79
N SER A 127 5.25 -10.98 -2.66
CA SER A 127 3.98 -11.61 -2.33
C SER A 127 2.98 -10.58 -1.77
N ALA A 128 1.70 -10.78 -2.03
CA ALA A 128 0.61 -10.02 -1.45
C ALA A 128 -0.29 -10.99 -0.69
N GLU A 129 -0.60 -10.65 0.55
CA GLU A 129 -1.48 -11.44 1.41
C GLU A 129 -2.42 -10.54 2.20
N SER A 130 -3.55 -11.07 2.66
CA SER A 130 -4.50 -10.35 3.48
C SER A 130 -4.08 -10.38 4.96
N ILE A 131 -4.16 -9.23 5.64
CA ILE A 131 -3.91 -9.12 7.07
C ILE A 131 -5.13 -9.66 7.82
N ALA A 132 -4.92 -10.67 8.66
CA ALA A 132 -5.97 -11.27 9.45
C ALA A 132 -6.60 -10.28 10.44
N GLY A 133 -7.88 -10.48 10.76
CA GLY A 133 -8.61 -9.65 11.71
C GLY A 133 -9.09 -8.31 11.17
N THR A 134 -8.75 -7.92 9.94
CA THR A 134 -9.25 -6.71 9.29
C THR A 134 -10.60 -6.95 8.61
N ARG A 135 -11.46 -5.92 8.55
CA ARG A 135 -12.82 -6.02 7.96
C ARG A 135 -12.81 -6.29 6.46
N TYR A 136 -11.83 -5.74 5.76
CA TYR A 136 -11.74 -5.79 4.31
C TYR A 136 -10.65 -6.73 3.83
N GLU A 137 -10.05 -7.51 4.76
CA GLU A 137 -8.87 -8.34 4.44
C GLU A 137 -7.77 -7.48 3.82
N GLU A 138 -7.41 -6.36 4.50
CA GLU A 138 -6.46 -5.39 3.97
C GLU A 138 -5.16 -6.06 3.51
N PRO A 139 -4.70 -5.78 2.29
CA PRO A 139 -3.47 -6.37 1.79
C PRO A 139 -2.22 -5.83 2.50
N VAL A 140 -1.25 -6.70 2.71
CA VAL A 140 0.15 -6.33 2.91
C VAL A 140 0.97 -6.91 1.76
N VAL A 141 1.88 -6.09 1.20
CA VAL A 141 2.81 -6.57 0.18
C VAL A 141 4.18 -6.76 0.83
N THR A 142 4.69 -7.99 0.75
CA THR A 142 6.04 -8.34 1.20
C THR A 142 6.98 -8.28 0.01
N VAL A 143 8.05 -7.51 0.15
CA VAL A 143 9.10 -7.36 -0.88
C VAL A 143 10.42 -7.85 -0.32
N ARG A 144 11.02 -8.83 -0.99
CA ARG A 144 12.35 -9.37 -0.67
C ARG A 144 13.37 -8.79 -1.64
N SER A 145 14.29 -8.00 -1.12
CA SER A 145 15.32 -7.27 -1.86
C SER A 145 16.70 -7.88 -1.61
N GLY A 146 17.69 -7.54 -2.45
CA GLY A 146 19.06 -8.02 -2.29
C GLY A 146 19.13 -9.55 -2.25
N SER A 147 18.50 -10.22 -3.20
CA SER A 147 18.42 -11.71 -3.26
C SER A 147 17.83 -12.33 -1.98
N GLY A 148 16.89 -11.63 -1.33
CA GLY A 148 16.19 -12.10 -0.14
C GLY A 148 16.85 -11.71 1.19
N ALA A 149 17.96 -10.97 1.16
CA ALA A 149 18.65 -10.53 2.38
C ALA A 149 17.87 -9.49 3.19
N ARG A 150 17.02 -8.68 2.54
CA ARG A 150 16.21 -7.64 3.17
C ARG A 150 14.74 -7.84 2.84
N THR A 151 13.89 -7.66 3.84
CA THR A 151 12.43 -7.71 3.69
C THR A 151 11.85 -6.34 3.98
N SER A 152 10.97 -5.87 3.10
CA SER A 152 10.15 -4.68 3.30
C SER A 152 8.67 -5.08 3.32
N LEU A 153 7.88 -4.48 4.22
CA LEU A 153 6.43 -4.63 4.26
C LEU A 153 5.77 -3.33 3.82
N VAL A 154 4.88 -3.42 2.85
CA VAL A 154 4.10 -2.28 2.35
C VAL A 154 2.67 -2.39 2.86
N PHE A 155 2.21 -1.38 3.60
CA PHE A 155 0.90 -1.33 4.26
C PHE A 155 -0.01 -0.25 3.65
N CYS A 156 -1.31 -0.45 3.77
CA CYS A 156 -2.30 0.61 3.59
C CYS A 156 -2.61 1.30 4.94
N ASP A 157 -3.74 1.00 5.54
CA ASP A 157 -4.23 1.68 6.75
C ASP A 157 -3.96 0.92 8.06
N ALA A 158 -3.66 -0.40 7.97
CA ALA A 158 -3.37 -1.22 9.15
C ALA A 158 -2.10 -0.80 9.89
N PHE A 159 -1.19 -0.12 9.21
CA PHE A 159 0.00 0.49 9.81
C PHE A 159 0.27 1.85 9.16
N GLN A 160 0.41 2.89 9.97
CA GLN A 160 0.71 4.26 9.54
C GLN A 160 1.86 4.84 10.38
N ASN A 161 2.59 5.81 9.80
CA ASN A 161 3.66 6.55 10.50
C ASN A 161 3.57 8.04 10.18
N ASN A 162 2.44 8.64 10.52
CA ASN A 162 2.19 10.04 10.22
C ASN A 162 3.04 10.99 11.07
N ARG A 163 3.58 12.04 10.44
CA ARG A 163 4.39 13.05 11.11
C ARG A 163 3.57 13.79 12.14
N LYS A 164 4.20 14.12 13.28
CA LYS A 164 3.58 14.96 14.33
C LYS A 164 3.58 16.43 13.95
N GLU A 165 4.62 16.85 13.22
CA GLU A 165 4.84 18.25 12.83
C GLU A 165 3.74 18.71 11.87
N GLY A 166 3.12 19.87 12.18
CA GLY A 166 2.02 20.40 11.36
C GLY A 166 0.68 19.69 11.49
N MET A 167 0.60 18.60 12.27
CA MET A 167 -0.66 17.89 12.49
C MET A 167 -1.50 18.60 13.56
N PRO A 168 -2.81 18.89 13.30
CA PRO A 168 -3.72 19.45 14.30
C PRO A 168 -3.78 18.59 15.57
N LEU A 169 -3.84 19.25 16.74
CA LEU A 169 -3.80 18.57 18.04
C LEU A 169 -4.86 17.46 18.16
N LEU A 170 -6.07 17.72 17.66
CA LEU A 170 -7.16 16.72 17.65
C LEU A 170 -6.75 15.41 16.96
N PHE A 171 -6.13 15.49 15.77
CA PHE A 171 -5.66 14.28 15.06
C PHE A 171 -4.55 13.55 15.79
N ARG A 172 -3.68 14.30 16.51
CA ARG A 172 -2.66 13.70 17.38
C ARG A 172 -3.28 12.95 18.56
N MET A 173 -4.34 13.53 19.17
CA MET A 173 -5.03 12.93 20.31
C MET A 173 -5.80 11.66 19.95
N ILE A 174 -6.36 11.57 18.73
CA ILE A 174 -7.09 10.38 18.24
C ILE A 174 -6.18 9.34 17.56
N GLY A 175 -4.86 9.42 17.80
CA GLY A 175 -3.93 8.38 17.39
C GLY A 175 -3.60 8.36 15.89
N PHE A 176 -3.45 9.53 15.26
CA PHE A 176 -3.00 9.63 13.86
C PHE A 176 -1.49 9.82 13.73
N ALA A 177 -0.76 10.08 14.81
CA ALA A 177 0.66 10.45 14.77
C ALA A 177 1.58 9.31 15.18
N GLY A 178 2.69 9.18 14.46
CA GLY A 178 3.75 8.20 14.72
C GLY A 178 3.45 6.80 14.16
N PRO A 179 4.38 5.86 14.39
CA PRO A 179 4.28 4.49 13.90
C PRO A 179 3.31 3.67 14.77
N GLN A 180 2.15 3.32 14.21
CA GLN A 180 1.09 2.62 14.95
C GLN A 180 -0.01 2.05 14.04
N VAL A 181 -0.86 1.21 14.61
CA VAL A 181 -2.20 0.94 14.10
C VAL A 181 -3.11 2.08 14.56
N PRO A 182 -3.69 2.90 13.66
CA PRO A 182 -4.49 4.07 14.05
C PRO A 182 -5.71 3.69 14.87
N LEU A 183 -6.11 4.54 15.82
CA LEU A 183 -7.30 4.30 16.65
C LEU A 183 -8.56 4.12 15.79
N VAL A 184 -8.74 4.93 14.75
CA VAL A 184 -9.87 4.80 13.83
C VAL A 184 -9.85 3.43 13.14
N PHE A 185 -8.67 2.94 12.75
CA PHE A 185 -8.55 1.61 12.17
C PHE A 185 -8.94 0.51 13.16
N LYS A 186 -8.46 0.60 14.41
CA LYS A 186 -8.80 -0.35 15.48
C LYS A 186 -10.29 -0.41 15.80
N LEU A 187 -11.00 0.71 15.66
CA LEU A 187 -12.44 0.80 16.00
C LEU A 187 -13.35 0.50 14.80
N ALA A 188 -13.01 0.99 13.61
CA ALA A 188 -13.91 0.95 12.45
C ALA A 188 -13.54 -0.17 11.44
N PHE A 189 -12.26 -0.51 11.31
CA PHE A 189 -11.75 -1.41 10.27
C PHE A 189 -11.20 -2.74 10.79
N THR A 190 -11.19 -2.94 12.11
CA THR A 190 -10.81 -4.22 12.72
C THR A 190 -12.08 -5.01 13.07
N ARG A 191 -12.09 -6.28 12.66
CA ARG A 191 -13.14 -7.26 12.99
C ARG A 191 -12.76 -8.11 14.19
N ASP A 192 -11.48 -8.53 14.24
CA ASP A 192 -10.93 -9.35 15.32
C ASP A 192 -9.55 -8.79 15.71
N LYS A 193 -9.49 -8.16 16.89
CA LYS A 193 -8.27 -7.55 17.41
C LYS A 193 -7.19 -8.56 17.75
N ALA A 194 -7.56 -9.73 18.26
CA ALA A 194 -6.60 -10.76 18.61
C ALA A 194 -5.94 -11.35 17.36
N ALA A 195 -6.74 -11.61 16.31
CA ALA A 195 -6.24 -12.06 15.02
C ALA A 195 -5.33 -11.00 14.37
N LEU A 196 -5.73 -9.72 14.39
CA LEU A 196 -4.92 -8.62 13.85
C LEU A 196 -3.58 -8.51 14.59
N ARG A 197 -3.58 -8.52 15.93
CA ARG A 197 -2.36 -8.48 16.73
C ARG A 197 -1.44 -9.65 16.37
N LYS A 198 -1.95 -10.87 16.40
CA LYS A 198 -1.19 -12.08 16.10
C LYS A 198 -0.56 -12.04 14.71
N ASP A 199 -1.29 -11.53 13.73
CA ASP A 199 -0.78 -11.46 12.35
C ASP A 199 0.28 -10.37 12.18
N LEU A 200 0.12 -9.20 12.81
CA LEU A 200 1.15 -8.16 12.84
C LEU A 200 2.43 -8.64 13.57
N GLU A 201 2.29 -9.42 14.64
CA GLU A 201 3.43 -10.07 15.33
C GLU A 201 4.12 -11.09 14.42
N ARG A 202 3.37 -11.89 13.67
CA ARG A 202 3.90 -12.81 12.64
C ARG A 202 4.70 -12.04 11.58
N LEU A 203 4.13 -10.95 11.07
CA LEU A 203 4.78 -10.09 10.08
C LEU A 203 6.05 -9.43 10.66
N ALA A 204 6.03 -9.01 11.92
CA ALA A 204 7.20 -8.46 12.60
C ALA A 204 8.34 -9.49 12.77
N GLY A 205 8.00 -10.78 12.83
CA GLY A 205 8.94 -11.88 12.91
C GLY A 205 9.51 -12.36 11.57
N LEU A 206 9.17 -11.72 10.44
CA LEU A 206 9.69 -12.13 9.14
C LEU A 206 11.22 -11.96 9.06
N PRO A 207 11.93 -12.96 8.52
CA PRO A 207 13.37 -12.88 8.36
C PRO A 207 13.79 -11.65 7.54
N GLY A 208 14.84 -10.96 8.00
CA GLY A 208 15.39 -9.81 7.28
C GLY A 208 14.49 -8.59 7.21
N LEU A 209 13.46 -8.47 8.07
CA LEU A 209 12.57 -7.29 8.08
C LEU A 209 13.36 -6.03 8.48
N THR A 210 13.62 -5.18 7.50
CA THR A 210 14.40 -3.96 7.64
C THR A 210 13.58 -2.68 7.37
N ARG A 211 12.39 -2.81 6.78
CA ARG A 211 11.62 -1.63 6.36
C ARG A 211 10.12 -1.83 6.47
N LEU A 212 9.41 -0.77 6.94
CA LEU A 212 7.96 -0.65 6.82
C LEU A 212 7.65 0.54 5.93
N VAL A 213 6.82 0.34 4.92
CA VAL A 213 6.42 1.35 3.93
C VAL A 213 4.92 1.58 4.06
N PRO A 214 4.48 2.51 4.90
CA PRO A 214 3.06 2.82 5.05
C PRO A 214 2.54 3.65 3.87
N CYS A 215 1.27 3.52 3.55
CA CYS A 215 0.58 4.42 2.62
C CYS A 215 0.54 5.86 3.16
N HIS A 216 0.46 6.02 4.48
CA HIS A 216 0.40 7.33 5.14
C HIS A 216 1.57 7.52 6.10
N GLY A 217 2.36 8.59 5.86
CA GLY A 217 3.49 8.98 6.70
C GLY A 217 4.84 8.48 6.22
N ASP A 218 5.83 8.52 7.11
CA ASP A 218 7.23 8.24 6.77
C ASP A 218 7.54 6.74 6.74
N VAL A 219 8.45 6.37 5.86
CA VAL A 219 9.03 5.03 5.82
C VAL A 219 9.82 4.78 7.10
N VAL A 220 9.66 3.60 7.69
CA VAL A 220 10.45 3.16 8.86
C VAL A 220 11.62 2.30 8.36
N ASN A 221 12.84 2.80 8.52
CA ASN A 221 14.08 2.12 8.10
C ASN A 221 14.95 1.68 9.29
N VAL A 222 14.56 2.02 10.51
CA VAL A 222 15.28 1.69 11.73
C VAL A 222 14.36 0.91 12.64
N ASP A 223 14.84 -0.24 13.15
CA ASP A 223 14.08 -1.12 14.04
C ASP A 223 12.66 -1.42 13.53
N ALA A 224 12.56 -1.80 12.25
CA ALA A 224 11.27 -2.09 11.62
C ALA A 224 10.49 -3.18 12.35
N ALA A 225 11.15 -4.29 12.71
CA ALA A 225 10.55 -5.40 13.44
C ALA A 225 10.02 -4.97 14.81
N GLY A 226 10.86 -4.29 15.63
CA GLY A 226 10.45 -3.80 16.94
C GLY A 226 9.35 -2.75 16.84
N THR A 227 9.38 -1.89 15.82
CA THR A 227 8.34 -0.89 15.58
C THR A 227 6.99 -1.55 15.24
N LEU A 228 6.98 -2.58 14.39
CA LEU A 228 5.74 -3.30 14.07
C LEU A 228 5.22 -4.09 15.27
N SER A 229 6.11 -4.71 16.06
CA SER A 229 5.73 -5.40 17.31
C SER A 229 5.09 -4.45 18.33
N ARG A 230 5.64 -3.24 18.50
CA ARG A 230 5.01 -2.21 19.36
C ARG A 230 3.65 -1.75 18.84
N ALA A 231 3.50 -1.61 17.52
CA ALA A 231 2.22 -1.29 16.92
C ALA A 231 1.19 -2.40 17.13
N ALA A 232 1.60 -3.67 17.01
CA ALA A 232 0.77 -4.85 17.30
C ALA A 232 0.32 -4.90 18.76
N ALA A 233 1.23 -4.65 19.71
CA ALA A 233 0.90 -4.60 21.14
C ALA A 233 -0.13 -3.51 21.49
N GLY A 234 -0.22 -2.46 20.68
CA GLY A 234 -1.20 -1.38 20.82
C GLY A 234 -2.60 -1.68 20.25
N VAL A 235 -2.84 -2.87 19.65
CA VAL A 235 -4.16 -3.29 19.12
C VAL A 235 -5.02 -3.82 20.27
#